data_853713c942b61c1c264e5d3f6718bb39
#
_entry.id   853713c942b61c1c264e5d3f6718bb39
#
_cell.length_a   1.000
_cell.length_b   1.000
_cell.length_c   1.000
_cell.angle_alpha   90.00
_cell.angle_beta   90.00
_cell.angle_gamma   90.00
#
_symmetry.space_group_name_H-M   'P 1'
#
loop_
_entity.id
_entity.type
_entity.pdbx_description
1 polymer ?
#
loop_
_entity_poly.entity_id
_entity_poly.type
_entity_poly.pdbx_seq_one_letter_code
_entity_poly.pdbx_strand_id
1 'polypeptide(L)'
;MEELGKAMGGKGNLAILIGELSDEPAHGRTDGIKQVVKEQFPNIKVTREQTGHWKREQGKTIMEDWLASGQQIDGVAANNDEMALGALQAIKASRKIGKIPVGGTDGTHDALVSMDKGELNNTVYQDPVAQGEEAVNAAYLMAKHEPNPKVVDGNIWIPYQKITKENYKSFMK
;
A
#
# COMPACT_ATOMS: atom_id res chain seq x y z
N MET A 1 -4.64 4.16 4.30
CA MET A 1 -4.22 4.77 5.60
C MET A 1 -5.34 4.78 6.64
N GLU A 2 -6.58 5.06 6.29
CA GLU A 2 -7.71 5.10 7.27
C GLU A 2 -7.83 3.81 8.09
N GLU A 3 -7.86 2.64 7.45
CA GLU A 3 -7.99 1.35 8.14
C GLU A 3 -6.76 1.05 9.03
N LEU A 4 -5.58 1.40 8.55
CA LEU A 4 -4.36 1.27 9.34
C LEU A 4 -4.37 2.19 10.56
N GLY A 5 -4.82 3.44 10.40
CA GLY A 5 -4.94 4.40 11.51
C GLY A 5 -5.92 3.93 12.59
N LYS A 6 -7.05 3.32 12.19
CA LYS A 6 -7.99 2.68 13.12
C LYS A 6 -7.34 1.50 13.84
N ALA A 7 -6.60 0.64 13.11
CA ALA A 7 -5.90 -0.50 13.70
C ALA A 7 -4.79 -0.09 14.68
N MET A 8 -4.16 1.06 14.48
CA MET A 8 -3.22 1.68 15.42
C MET A 8 -3.92 2.33 16.64
N GLY A 9 -5.25 2.37 16.68
CA GLY A 9 -5.99 3.09 17.73
C GLY A 9 -5.87 4.61 17.64
N GLY A 10 -5.59 5.13 16.47
CA GLY A 10 -5.51 6.56 16.16
C GLY A 10 -4.28 7.28 16.69
N LYS A 11 -3.24 6.57 17.17
CA LYS A 11 -2.04 7.15 17.78
C LYS A 11 -0.81 6.26 17.61
N GLY A 12 0.38 6.80 17.84
CA GLY A 12 1.65 6.06 17.84
C GLY A 12 2.56 6.44 16.69
N ASN A 13 3.60 5.63 16.51
CA ASN A 13 4.68 5.87 15.55
C ASN A 13 4.45 5.05 14.28
N LEU A 14 4.26 5.74 13.18
CA LEU A 14 4.10 5.16 11.84
C LEU A 14 5.43 5.13 11.11
N ALA A 15 5.77 3.99 10.52
CA ALA A 15 6.84 3.85 9.55
C ALA A 15 6.25 3.74 8.14
N ILE A 16 6.89 4.35 7.13
CA ILE A 16 6.46 4.31 5.73
C ILE A 16 7.56 3.66 4.89
N LEU A 17 7.19 2.58 4.18
CA LEU A 17 8.01 1.96 3.14
C LEU A 17 7.62 2.58 1.79
N ILE A 18 8.55 3.32 1.21
CA ILE A 18 8.35 4.09 -0.02
C ILE A 18 8.82 3.27 -1.22
N GLY A 19 8.15 3.40 -2.34
CA GLY A 19 8.55 2.79 -3.61
C GLY A 19 9.83 3.38 -4.20
N GLU A 20 10.00 3.27 -5.52
CA GLU A 20 11.11 3.92 -6.22
C GLU A 20 10.88 5.43 -6.28
N LEU A 21 11.86 6.21 -5.81
CA LEU A 21 11.71 7.66 -5.68
C LEU A 21 11.62 8.41 -7.02
N SER A 22 11.99 7.76 -8.13
CA SER A 22 11.79 8.32 -9.48
C SER A 22 10.36 8.17 -9.98
N ASP A 23 9.52 7.35 -9.29
CA ASP A 23 8.22 6.98 -9.77
C ASP A 23 7.13 7.85 -9.12
N GLU A 24 6.27 8.43 -9.94
CA GLU A 24 5.15 9.25 -9.47
C GLU A 24 4.24 8.53 -8.45
N PRO A 25 3.88 7.22 -8.61
CA PRO A 25 3.07 6.52 -7.61
C PRO A 25 3.69 6.46 -6.21
N ALA A 26 5.02 6.47 -6.09
CA ALA A 26 5.68 6.48 -4.78
C ALA A 26 5.41 7.78 -4.02
N HIS A 27 5.43 8.90 -4.72
CA HIS A 27 5.10 10.22 -4.16
C HIS A 27 3.61 10.30 -3.83
N GLY A 28 2.73 10.04 -4.79
CA GLY A 28 1.29 10.15 -4.60
C GLY A 28 0.76 9.28 -3.45
N ARG A 29 1.25 8.02 -3.33
CA ARG A 29 0.85 7.13 -2.23
C ARG A 29 1.39 7.60 -0.89
N THR A 30 2.65 8.07 -0.84
CA THR A 30 3.26 8.60 0.40
C THR A 30 2.58 9.87 0.86
N ASP A 31 2.30 10.80 -0.04
CA ASP A 31 1.61 12.05 0.27
C ASP A 31 0.18 11.81 0.74
N GLY A 32 -0.53 10.88 0.10
CA GLY A 32 -1.87 10.45 0.53
C GLY A 32 -1.86 9.82 1.93
N ILE A 33 -0.85 9.02 2.29
CA ILE A 33 -0.68 8.50 3.66
C ILE A 33 -0.51 9.66 4.65
N LYS A 34 0.40 10.60 4.35
CA LYS A 34 0.68 11.76 5.22
C LYS A 34 -0.51 12.69 5.36
N GLN A 35 -1.26 12.90 4.27
CA GLN A 35 -2.47 13.70 4.29
C GLN A 35 -3.51 13.11 5.23
N VAL A 36 -3.83 11.81 5.12
CA VAL A 36 -4.79 11.13 6.01
C VAL A 36 -4.32 11.17 7.47
N VAL A 37 -3.01 10.98 7.73
CA VAL A 37 -2.45 11.11 9.08
C VAL A 37 -2.72 12.51 9.64
N LYS A 38 -2.40 13.54 8.87
CA LYS A 38 -2.58 14.94 9.29
C LYS A 38 -4.04 15.29 9.55
N GLU A 39 -4.95 14.85 8.67
CA GLU A 39 -6.35 15.26 8.71
C GLU A 39 -7.19 14.45 9.70
N GLN A 40 -6.93 13.13 9.82
CA GLN A 40 -7.81 12.22 10.57
C GLN A 40 -7.16 11.62 11.81
N PHE A 41 -5.82 11.55 11.88
CA PHE A 41 -5.10 10.90 12.97
C PHE A 41 -3.94 11.76 13.52
N PRO A 42 -4.21 12.95 14.07
CA PRO A 42 -3.17 13.90 14.48
C PRO A 42 -2.24 13.38 15.60
N ASN A 43 -2.62 12.29 16.27
CA ASN A 43 -1.80 11.63 17.29
C ASN A 43 -0.92 10.50 16.72
N ILE A 44 -0.99 10.22 15.41
CA ILE A 44 -0.05 9.34 14.71
C ILE A 44 1.11 10.22 14.22
N LYS A 45 2.33 9.81 14.52
CA LYS A 45 3.55 10.49 14.07
C LYS A 45 4.27 9.64 13.04
N VAL A 46 4.55 10.18 11.88
CA VAL A 46 5.46 9.56 10.91
C VAL A 46 6.87 9.72 11.44
N THR A 47 7.50 8.63 11.86
CA THR A 47 8.81 8.63 12.51
C THR A 47 9.90 7.99 11.65
N ARG A 48 9.53 7.25 10.63
CA ARG A 48 10.43 6.56 9.72
C ARG A 48 9.89 6.58 8.30
N GLU A 49 10.78 6.85 7.35
CA GLU A 49 10.50 6.78 5.92
C GLU A 49 11.75 6.26 5.23
N GLN A 50 11.59 5.24 4.38
CA GLN A 50 12.72 4.71 3.61
C GLN A 50 12.21 4.04 2.33
N THR A 51 12.97 4.20 1.24
CA THR A 51 12.66 3.54 -0.02
C THR A 51 13.04 2.06 0.03
N GLY A 52 12.10 1.20 -0.33
CA GLY A 52 12.29 -0.23 -0.50
C GLY A 52 12.19 -0.66 -1.96
N HIS A 53 12.18 0.30 -2.90
CA HIS A 53 12.27 0.08 -4.34
C HIS A 53 11.23 -0.94 -4.87
N TRP A 54 10.02 -0.97 -4.30
CA TRP A 54 8.93 -1.90 -4.60
C TRP A 54 9.22 -3.37 -4.27
N LYS A 55 10.37 -3.69 -3.64
CA LYS A 55 10.87 -5.06 -3.48
C LYS A 55 10.58 -5.63 -2.10
N ARG A 56 10.09 -6.88 -2.05
CA ARG A 56 9.78 -7.62 -0.81
C ARG A 56 11.00 -7.74 0.10
N GLU A 57 12.15 -8.11 -0.47
CA GLU A 57 13.39 -8.29 0.29
C GLU A 57 13.90 -6.98 0.90
N GLN A 58 13.75 -5.87 0.17
CA GLN A 58 14.11 -4.56 0.70
C GLN A 58 13.17 -4.14 1.84
N GLY A 59 11.86 -4.35 1.68
CA GLY A 59 10.89 -4.10 2.75
C GLY A 59 11.20 -4.92 4.01
N LYS A 60 11.63 -6.19 3.84
CA LYS A 60 12.06 -7.04 4.95
C LYS A 60 13.32 -6.49 5.63
N THR A 61 14.38 -6.23 4.87
CA THR A 61 15.66 -5.74 5.41
C THR A 61 15.48 -4.41 6.16
N ILE A 62 14.77 -3.45 5.56
CA ILE A 62 14.49 -2.16 6.20
C ILE A 62 13.74 -2.35 7.52
N MET A 63 12.74 -3.23 7.54
CA MET A 63 11.97 -3.48 8.75
C MET A 63 12.80 -4.20 9.82
N GLU A 64 13.70 -5.13 9.45
CA GLU A 64 14.66 -5.76 10.36
C GLU A 64 15.57 -4.71 11.02
N ASP A 65 16.13 -3.79 10.24
CA ASP A 65 16.97 -2.69 10.73
C ASP A 65 16.20 -1.76 11.67
N TRP A 66 14.97 -1.41 11.31
CA TRP A 66 14.13 -0.58 12.16
C TRP A 66 13.81 -1.26 13.50
N LEU A 67 13.50 -2.55 13.48
CA LEU A 67 13.24 -3.31 14.71
C LEU A 67 14.49 -3.47 15.57
N ALA A 68 15.67 -3.65 14.96
CA ALA A 68 16.94 -3.75 15.64
C ALA A 68 17.39 -2.43 16.28
N SER A 69 16.98 -1.29 15.72
CA SER A 69 17.30 0.06 16.26
C SER A 69 16.71 0.32 17.64
N GLY A 70 15.80 -0.53 18.12
CA GLY A 70 15.11 -0.34 19.42
C GLY A 70 14.05 0.76 19.44
N GLN A 71 13.86 1.48 18.34
CA GLN A 71 12.81 2.51 18.29
C GLN A 71 11.42 1.87 18.14
N GLN A 72 10.46 2.45 18.82
CA GLN A 72 9.08 1.99 18.80
C GLN A 72 8.45 2.27 17.44
N ILE A 73 7.84 1.23 16.85
CA ILE A 73 7.00 1.30 15.66
C ILE A 73 5.66 0.68 16.02
N ASP A 74 4.58 1.42 15.80
CA ASP A 74 3.23 1.04 16.14
C ASP A 74 2.39 0.70 14.91
N GLY A 75 2.88 1.00 13.71
CA GLY A 75 2.27 0.63 12.44
C GLY A 75 3.21 0.84 11.26
N VAL A 76 2.95 0.12 10.16
CA VAL A 76 3.71 0.23 8.91
C VAL A 76 2.76 0.44 7.74
N ALA A 77 2.94 1.53 7.01
CA ALA A 77 2.30 1.77 5.73
C ALA A 77 3.32 1.53 4.60
N ALA A 78 3.02 0.61 3.70
CA ALA A 78 3.87 0.36 2.54
C ALA A 78 3.19 0.86 1.26
N ASN A 79 3.96 1.46 0.37
CA ASN A 79 3.46 1.93 -0.91
C ASN A 79 2.99 0.78 -1.82
N ASN A 80 3.46 -0.48 -1.59
CA ASN A 80 2.93 -1.66 -2.27
C ASN A 80 2.87 -2.88 -1.36
N ASP A 81 2.20 -3.94 -1.83
CA ASP A 81 2.02 -5.19 -1.10
C ASP A 81 3.34 -5.97 -0.93
N GLU A 82 4.22 -5.93 -1.93
CA GLU A 82 5.50 -6.63 -1.85
C GLU A 82 6.34 -6.15 -0.66
N MET A 83 6.49 -4.85 -0.49
CA MET A 83 7.20 -4.30 0.67
C MET A 83 6.45 -4.55 1.98
N ALA A 84 5.11 -4.49 1.97
CA ALA A 84 4.29 -4.81 3.14
C ALA A 84 4.51 -6.26 3.59
N LEU A 85 4.51 -7.22 2.66
CA LEU A 85 4.77 -8.64 2.93
C LEU A 85 6.20 -8.87 3.43
N GLY A 86 7.17 -8.14 2.91
CA GLY A 86 8.54 -8.13 3.41
C GLY A 86 8.60 -7.67 4.86
N ALA A 87 7.97 -6.55 5.18
CA ALA A 87 7.89 -6.04 6.56
C ALA A 87 7.22 -7.04 7.50
N LEU A 88 6.14 -7.71 7.07
CA LEU A 88 5.47 -8.75 7.85
C LEU A 88 6.39 -9.93 8.16
N GLN A 89 7.28 -10.33 7.24
CA GLN A 89 8.27 -11.39 7.50
C GLN A 89 9.20 -11.00 8.65
N ALA A 90 9.72 -9.78 8.66
CA ALA A 90 10.58 -9.27 9.74
C ALA A 90 9.83 -9.17 11.08
N ILE A 91 8.59 -8.64 11.05
CA ILE A 91 7.71 -8.54 12.22
C ILE A 91 7.42 -9.93 12.82
N LYS A 92 7.16 -10.93 11.96
CA LYS A 92 6.91 -12.31 12.36
C LYS A 92 8.14 -12.94 12.98
N ALA A 93 9.32 -12.77 12.36
CA ALA A 93 10.59 -13.26 12.90
C ALA A 93 10.90 -12.66 14.28
N SER A 94 10.53 -11.41 14.51
CA SER A 94 10.68 -10.73 15.81
C SER A 94 9.58 -11.05 16.84
N ARG A 95 8.66 -11.97 16.53
CA ARG A 95 7.49 -12.35 17.37
C ARG A 95 6.55 -11.17 17.70
N LYS A 96 6.45 -10.20 16.81
CA LYS A 96 5.58 -9.01 16.96
C LYS A 96 4.37 -9.02 16.03
N ILE A 97 4.09 -10.14 15.34
CA ILE A 97 2.90 -10.27 14.48
C ILE A 97 1.63 -10.03 15.31
N GLY A 98 0.68 -9.31 14.73
CA GLY A 98 -0.55 -8.88 15.41
C GLY A 98 -0.38 -7.70 16.39
N LYS A 99 0.86 -7.28 16.68
CA LYS A 99 1.15 -6.09 17.52
C LYS A 99 1.46 -4.85 16.71
N ILE A 100 1.97 -5.03 15.49
CA ILE A 100 2.30 -3.95 14.57
C ILE A 100 1.43 -4.17 13.31
N PRO A 101 0.32 -3.44 13.15
CA PRO A 101 -0.49 -3.51 11.95
C PRO A 101 0.28 -3.01 10.73
N VAL A 102 0.06 -3.67 9.59
CA VAL A 102 0.69 -3.36 8.31
C VAL A 102 -0.37 -3.18 7.24
N GLY A 103 -0.27 -2.11 6.45
CA GLY A 103 -1.10 -1.86 5.28
C GLY A 103 -0.26 -1.78 4.01
N GLY A 104 -0.80 -2.30 2.91
CA GLY A 104 -0.19 -2.31 1.59
C GLY A 104 -1.04 -1.60 0.54
N THR A 105 -0.63 -1.74 -0.71
CA THR A 105 -1.35 -1.33 -1.93
C THR A 105 -1.01 -2.33 -3.03
N ASP A 106 -1.93 -2.67 -3.87
CA ASP A 106 -2.03 -3.39 -5.12
C ASP A 106 -3.16 -4.43 -5.09
N GLY A 107 -3.45 -5.03 -3.92
CA GLY A 107 -4.44 -6.10 -3.79
C GLY A 107 -3.94 -7.43 -4.38
N THR A 108 -2.64 -7.71 -4.25
CA THR A 108 -2.04 -8.92 -4.79
C THR A 108 -2.57 -10.19 -4.12
N HIS A 109 -2.52 -11.32 -4.83
CA HIS A 109 -2.97 -12.60 -4.28
C HIS A 109 -2.27 -12.93 -2.94
N ASP A 110 -0.95 -12.75 -2.86
CA ASP A 110 -0.19 -13.00 -1.63
C ASP A 110 -0.64 -12.10 -0.47
N ALA A 111 -0.97 -10.83 -0.77
CA ALA A 111 -1.50 -9.91 0.23
C ALA A 111 -2.88 -10.38 0.73
N LEU A 112 -3.77 -10.82 -0.16
CA LEU A 112 -5.08 -11.36 0.22
C LEU A 112 -4.94 -12.63 1.09
N VAL A 113 -4.02 -13.54 0.74
CA VAL A 113 -3.68 -14.71 1.57
C VAL A 113 -3.15 -14.29 2.94
N SER A 114 -2.35 -13.24 3.01
CA SER A 114 -1.85 -12.69 4.27
C SER A 114 -2.96 -12.05 5.11
N MET A 115 -3.96 -11.41 4.46
CA MET A 115 -5.16 -10.91 5.13
C MET A 115 -6.03 -12.05 5.68
N ASP A 116 -6.19 -13.15 4.93
CA ASP A 116 -6.93 -14.34 5.37
C ASP A 116 -6.31 -14.96 6.64
N LYS A 117 -4.99 -14.92 6.76
CA LYS A 117 -4.25 -15.33 7.97
C LYS A 117 -4.31 -14.29 9.11
N GLY A 118 -4.90 -13.12 8.89
CA GLY A 118 -4.94 -12.02 9.85
C GLY A 118 -3.58 -11.34 10.07
N GLU A 119 -2.61 -11.53 9.18
CA GLU A 119 -1.27 -10.95 9.27
C GLU A 119 -1.21 -9.54 8.65
N LEU A 120 -1.78 -9.34 7.45
CA LEU A 120 -1.92 -8.03 6.80
C LEU A 120 -3.25 -7.38 7.20
N ASN A 121 -3.22 -6.11 7.53
CA ASN A 121 -4.40 -5.40 8.01
C ASN A 121 -5.36 -4.97 6.89
N ASN A 122 -4.81 -4.39 5.86
CA ASN A 122 -5.53 -3.89 4.68
C ASN A 122 -4.61 -3.75 3.49
N THR A 123 -5.20 -3.72 2.30
CA THR A 123 -4.54 -3.28 1.07
C THR A 123 -5.51 -2.44 0.24
N VAL A 124 -5.07 -1.98 -0.92
CA VAL A 124 -5.89 -1.23 -1.89
C VAL A 124 -5.74 -1.90 -3.24
N TYR A 125 -6.85 -2.31 -3.84
CA TYR A 125 -6.82 -2.94 -5.16
C TYR A 125 -6.54 -1.91 -6.25
N GLN A 126 -5.51 -2.17 -7.01
CA GLN A 126 -5.19 -1.49 -8.25
C GLN A 126 -5.53 -2.46 -9.38
N ASP A 127 -6.64 -2.22 -10.10
CA ASP A 127 -7.18 -3.16 -11.09
C ASP A 127 -6.27 -3.28 -12.32
N PRO A 128 -5.42 -4.31 -12.43
CA PRO A 128 -4.50 -4.46 -13.56
C PRO A 128 -5.20 -4.85 -14.85
N VAL A 129 -6.36 -5.51 -14.75
CA VAL A 129 -7.16 -5.92 -15.91
C VAL A 129 -7.78 -4.69 -16.56
N ALA A 130 -8.47 -3.87 -15.77
CA ALA A 130 -9.06 -2.63 -16.26
C ALA A 130 -8.00 -1.67 -16.82
N GLN A 131 -6.82 -1.57 -16.20
CA GLN A 131 -5.71 -0.77 -16.72
C GLN A 131 -5.23 -1.28 -18.09
N GLY A 132 -5.04 -2.59 -18.23
CA GLY A 132 -4.62 -3.21 -19.48
C GLY A 132 -5.67 -3.05 -20.58
N GLU A 133 -6.95 -3.30 -20.29
CA GLU A 133 -8.05 -3.14 -21.22
C GLU A 133 -8.18 -1.70 -21.73
N GLU A 134 -8.13 -0.71 -20.82
CA GLU A 134 -8.22 0.70 -21.20
C GLU A 134 -6.98 1.18 -21.97
N ALA A 135 -5.80 0.68 -21.66
CA ALA A 135 -4.59 1.01 -22.42
C ALA A 135 -4.70 0.51 -23.89
N VAL A 136 -5.17 -0.72 -24.09
CA VAL A 136 -5.37 -1.29 -25.43
C VAL A 136 -6.48 -0.55 -26.17
N ASN A 137 -7.59 -0.27 -25.51
CA ASN A 137 -8.71 0.47 -26.09
C ASN A 137 -8.30 1.90 -26.51
N ALA A 138 -7.53 2.58 -25.65
CA ALA A 138 -7.01 3.91 -25.97
C ALA A 138 -6.10 3.87 -27.20
N ALA A 139 -5.16 2.92 -27.27
CA ALA A 139 -4.27 2.75 -28.42
C ALA A 139 -5.04 2.45 -29.71
N TYR A 140 -6.09 1.62 -29.65
CA TYR A 140 -6.94 1.29 -30.79
C TYR A 140 -7.70 2.53 -31.31
N LEU A 141 -8.32 3.30 -30.44
CA LEU A 141 -9.04 4.53 -30.81
C LEU A 141 -8.08 5.58 -31.38
N MET A 142 -6.90 5.74 -30.80
CA MET A 142 -5.85 6.63 -31.32
C MET A 142 -5.42 6.22 -32.74
N ALA A 143 -5.23 4.93 -33.01
CA ALA A 143 -4.86 4.45 -34.34
C ALA A 143 -5.96 4.71 -35.39
N LYS A 144 -7.23 4.78 -34.96
CA LYS A 144 -8.37 5.14 -35.82
C LYS A 144 -8.64 6.63 -35.93
N HIS A 145 -7.89 7.47 -35.20
CA HIS A 145 -8.17 8.90 -35.06
C HIS A 145 -9.55 9.19 -34.46
N GLU A 146 -10.08 8.26 -33.63
CA GLU A 146 -11.36 8.41 -32.94
C GLU A 146 -11.14 8.95 -31.51
N PRO A 147 -12.03 9.84 -31.01
CA PRO A 147 -11.92 10.33 -29.64
C PRO A 147 -12.21 9.22 -28.62
N ASN A 148 -11.46 9.17 -27.53
CA ASN A 148 -11.78 8.30 -26.40
C ASN A 148 -12.60 9.08 -25.35
N PRO A 149 -13.89 8.73 -25.12
CA PRO A 149 -14.74 9.48 -24.18
C PRO A 149 -14.33 9.32 -22.70
N LYS A 150 -13.45 8.37 -22.38
CA LYS A 150 -12.94 8.15 -21.03
C LYS A 150 -11.73 9.03 -20.69
N VAL A 151 -11.16 9.73 -21.66
CA VAL A 151 -10.04 10.63 -21.43
C VAL A 151 -10.52 11.92 -20.80
N VAL A 152 -10.02 12.20 -19.59
CA VAL A 152 -10.26 13.45 -18.86
C VAL A 152 -8.90 14.08 -18.58
N ASP A 153 -8.66 15.30 -19.06
CA ASP A 153 -7.38 16.00 -18.91
C ASP A 153 -6.15 15.17 -19.32
N GLY A 154 -6.29 14.44 -20.43
CA GLY A 154 -5.23 13.59 -20.98
C GLY A 154 -5.04 12.23 -20.27
N ASN A 155 -5.86 11.90 -19.29
CA ASN A 155 -5.75 10.67 -18.48
C ASN A 155 -7.02 9.83 -18.56
N ILE A 156 -6.86 8.51 -18.38
CA ILE A 156 -7.95 7.58 -18.11
C ILE A 156 -7.80 7.13 -16.66
N TRP A 157 -8.76 7.47 -15.82
CA TRP A 157 -8.74 7.18 -14.40
C TRP A 157 -9.38 5.82 -14.11
N ILE A 158 -8.58 4.89 -13.57
CA ILE A 158 -9.07 3.60 -13.04
C ILE A 158 -9.15 3.73 -11.52
N PRO A 159 -10.36 3.71 -10.92
CA PRO A 159 -10.52 3.94 -9.49
C PRO A 159 -9.90 2.81 -8.66
N TYR A 160 -9.16 3.17 -7.62
CA TYR A 160 -8.68 2.23 -6.62
C TYR A 160 -9.82 1.78 -5.70
N GLN A 161 -9.76 0.52 -5.23
CA GLN A 161 -10.76 -0.05 -4.34
C GLN A 161 -10.11 -0.45 -3.01
N LYS A 162 -10.69 0.02 -1.91
CA LYS A 162 -10.22 -0.31 -0.57
C LYS A 162 -10.53 -1.78 -0.26
N ILE A 163 -9.51 -2.53 0.20
CA ILE A 163 -9.65 -3.90 0.66
C ILE A 163 -9.42 -3.95 2.17
N THR A 164 -10.40 -4.45 2.90
CA THR A 164 -10.43 -4.56 4.34
C THR A 164 -10.73 -5.99 4.78
N LYS A 165 -10.72 -6.24 6.09
CA LYS A 165 -11.08 -7.54 6.66
C LYS A 165 -12.50 -7.98 6.32
N GLU A 166 -13.39 -7.05 6.01
CA GLU A 166 -14.81 -7.33 5.72
C GLU A 166 -15.02 -7.76 4.27
N ASN A 167 -14.18 -7.29 3.32
CA ASN A 167 -14.43 -7.49 1.89
C ASN A 167 -13.32 -8.24 1.11
N TYR A 168 -12.16 -8.55 1.71
CA TYR A 168 -11.03 -9.15 0.99
C TYR A 168 -11.38 -10.46 0.26
N LYS A 169 -12.33 -11.24 0.78
CA LYS A 169 -12.76 -12.51 0.16
C LYS A 169 -13.35 -12.32 -1.22
N SER A 170 -13.98 -11.18 -1.51
CA SER A 170 -14.52 -10.89 -2.83
C SER A 170 -13.44 -10.66 -3.90
N PHE A 171 -12.20 -10.40 -3.48
CA PHE A 171 -11.03 -10.21 -4.34
C PHE A 171 -10.18 -11.49 -4.48
N MET A 172 -10.43 -12.52 -3.66
CA MET A 172 -9.76 -13.84 -3.75
C MET A 172 -10.43 -14.73 -4.83
N LYS A 173 -10.25 -14.38 -6.09
CA LYS A 173 -10.77 -15.16 -7.23
C LYS A 173 -9.71 -16.05 -7.81
#